data_a33f1022129859be14c1bcdf7db45fd3
#
_entry.id   a33f1022129859be14c1bcdf7db45fd3
#
_cell.length_a   1.000
_cell.length_b   1.000
_cell.length_c   1.000
_cell.angle_alpha   90.00
_cell.angle_beta   90.00
_cell.angle_gamma   90.00
#
_symmetry.space_group_name_H-M   'P 1'
#
loop_
_entity.id
_entity.type
_entity.pdbx_description
1 polymer ?
#
loop_
_entity_poly.entity_id
_entity_poly.type
_entity_poly.pdbx_seq_one_letter_code
_entity_poly.pdbx_strand_id
1 'polypeptide(L)'
;MDPTDAIREIVERESRAYETYDADLMLTVFHPDIVWAWPPHSRAYDPMEWVLRMGRFNRERWRAYLQKFFDDYEIVHNTRTIRKIVISAEGDGAFAVVDIDTLWRRRDGSAEMPNTGRACKIYALMPDGWKMMHQPGTMTYPAGA
;
A
#
# COMPACT_ATOMS: atom_id res chain seq x y z
N MET A 1 12.40 9.90 -16.89
CA MET A 1 11.36 10.41 -15.98
C MET A 1 12.04 10.92 -14.72
N ASP A 2 11.65 12.08 -14.27
CA ASP A 2 12.11 12.64 -13.01
C ASP A 2 11.82 11.65 -11.87
N PRO A 3 12.76 11.41 -10.93
CA PRO A 3 12.51 10.47 -9.83
C PRO A 3 11.26 10.78 -9.01
N THR A 4 10.97 12.05 -8.75
CA THR A 4 9.76 12.45 -8.03
C THR A 4 8.50 12.05 -8.80
N ASP A 5 8.48 12.24 -10.11
CA ASP A 5 7.36 11.82 -10.95
C ASP A 5 7.23 10.29 -11.00
N ALA A 6 8.36 9.58 -10.98
CA ALA A 6 8.36 8.12 -10.94
C ALA A 6 7.76 7.58 -9.64
N ILE A 7 8.06 8.22 -8.50
CA ILE A 7 7.45 7.85 -7.22
C ILE A 7 5.96 8.19 -7.21
N ARG A 8 5.57 9.34 -7.73
CA ARG A 8 4.16 9.69 -7.88
C ARG A 8 3.42 8.64 -8.70
N GLU A 9 4.01 8.22 -9.80
CA GLU A 9 3.42 7.21 -10.68
C GLU A 9 3.20 5.88 -9.94
N ILE A 10 4.17 5.38 -9.18
CA ILE A 10 4.01 4.09 -8.48
C ILE A 10 2.98 4.18 -7.35
N VAL A 11 2.87 5.31 -6.65
CA VAL A 11 1.82 5.54 -5.66
C VAL A 11 0.44 5.51 -6.34
N GLU A 12 0.30 6.20 -7.46
CA GLU A 12 -0.96 6.23 -8.22
C GLU A 12 -1.29 4.87 -8.86
N ARG A 13 -0.27 4.13 -9.28
CA ARG A 13 -0.44 2.77 -9.82
C ARG A 13 -1.01 1.82 -8.78
N GLU A 14 -0.50 1.88 -7.56
CA GLU A 14 -1.05 1.08 -6.44
C GLU A 14 -2.52 1.44 -6.20
N SER A 15 -2.84 2.72 -6.16
CA SER A 15 -4.22 3.20 -6.00
C SER A 15 -5.14 2.68 -7.11
N ARG A 16 -4.68 2.79 -8.34
CA ARG A 16 -5.42 2.31 -9.53
C ARG A 16 -5.62 0.80 -9.50
N ALA A 17 -4.61 0.05 -9.05
CA ALA A 17 -4.71 -1.40 -8.91
C ALA A 17 -5.83 -1.80 -7.94
N TYR A 18 -5.95 -1.11 -6.81
CA TYR A 18 -7.05 -1.32 -5.87
C TYR A 18 -8.40 -0.95 -6.50
N GLU A 19 -8.48 0.21 -7.12
CA GLU A 19 -9.75 0.71 -7.69
C GLU A 19 -10.27 -0.15 -8.84
N THR A 20 -9.38 -0.83 -9.55
CA THR A 20 -9.73 -1.69 -10.69
C THR A 20 -9.66 -3.18 -10.36
N TYR A 21 -9.37 -3.53 -9.11
CA TYR A 21 -9.24 -4.93 -8.66
C TYR A 21 -8.21 -5.71 -9.48
N ASP A 22 -7.12 -5.06 -9.84
CA ASP A 22 -6.09 -5.63 -10.72
C ASP A 22 -4.92 -6.17 -9.90
N ALA A 23 -4.97 -7.46 -9.59
CA ALA A 23 -3.93 -8.12 -8.81
C ALA A 23 -2.57 -8.09 -9.54
N ASP A 24 -2.54 -8.29 -10.84
CA ASP A 24 -1.29 -8.27 -11.61
C ASP A 24 -0.64 -6.89 -11.61
N LEU A 25 -1.44 -5.83 -11.74
CA LEU A 25 -0.93 -4.46 -11.65
C LEU A 25 -0.35 -4.18 -10.27
N MET A 26 -1.03 -4.62 -9.20
CA MET A 26 -0.54 -4.47 -7.83
C MET A 26 0.82 -5.13 -7.63
N LEU A 27 1.02 -6.32 -8.20
CA LEU A 27 2.28 -7.05 -8.05
C LEU A 27 3.48 -6.33 -8.68
N THR A 28 3.25 -5.39 -9.60
CA THR A 28 4.34 -4.59 -10.19
C THR A 28 4.92 -3.57 -9.22
N VAL A 29 4.24 -3.32 -8.09
CA VAL A 29 4.65 -2.33 -7.08
C VAL A 29 5.69 -2.90 -6.13
N PHE A 30 5.68 -4.20 -5.86
CA PHE A 30 6.43 -4.80 -4.77
C PHE A 30 7.86 -5.15 -5.16
N HIS A 31 8.79 -4.85 -4.23
CA HIS A 31 10.15 -5.36 -4.31
C HIS A 31 10.13 -6.88 -4.12
N PRO A 32 11.02 -7.63 -4.83
CA PRO A 32 11.04 -9.09 -4.73
C PRO A 32 11.36 -9.64 -3.34
N ASP A 33 11.89 -8.82 -2.45
CA ASP A 33 12.22 -9.22 -1.07
C ASP A 33 11.31 -8.57 -0.03
N ILE A 34 10.23 -7.92 -0.43
CA ILE A 34 9.34 -7.25 0.54
C ILE A 34 8.73 -8.28 1.50
N VAL A 35 8.70 -7.88 2.77
CA VAL A 35 7.92 -8.55 3.84
C VAL A 35 7.03 -7.46 4.43
N TRP A 36 5.75 -7.74 4.55
CA TRP A 36 4.79 -6.71 4.92
C TRP A 36 3.96 -7.16 6.11
N ALA A 37 4.26 -6.59 7.28
CA ALA A 37 3.40 -6.68 8.46
C ALA A 37 2.40 -5.53 8.43
N TRP A 38 1.16 -5.80 8.83
CA TRP A 38 0.16 -4.76 8.86
C TRP A 38 -0.81 -4.91 10.04
N PRO A 39 -1.50 -3.82 10.43
CA PRO A 39 -2.50 -3.86 11.47
C PRO A 39 -3.70 -4.72 11.04
N PRO A 40 -4.24 -5.57 11.94
CA PRO A 40 -5.40 -6.41 11.61
C PRO A 40 -6.70 -5.61 11.46
N HIS A 41 -6.75 -4.39 11.96
CA HIS A 41 -7.88 -3.49 11.86
C HIS A 41 -7.41 -2.04 12.03
N SER A 42 -8.28 -1.08 11.73
CA SER A 42 -7.94 0.35 11.67
C SER A 42 -7.54 0.98 13.01
N ARG A 43 -7.72 0.29 14.13
CA ARG A 43 -7.37 0.78 15.48
C ARG A 43 -6.09 0.18 16.04
N ALA A 44 -5.46 -0.72 15.33
CA ALA A 44 -4.26 -1.42 15.79
C ALA A 44 -3.01 -0.56 15.51
N TYR A 45 -2.83 0.52 16.26
CA TYR A 45 -1.67 1.41 16.11
C TYR A 45 -0.39 0.79 16.66
N ASP A 46 -0.52 -0.06 17.67
CA ASP A 46 0.61 -0.67 18.35
C ASP A 46 1.10 -1.87 17.52
N PRO A 47 2.36 -1.88 17.07
CA PRO A 47 2.91 -3.02 16.34
C PRO A 47 2.84 -4.36 17.08
N MET A 48 2.65 -4.34 18.40
CA MET A 48 2.42 -5.57 19.17
C MET A 48 1.15 -6.32 18.73
N GLU A 49 0.19 -5.61 18.10
CA GLU A 49 -1.04 -6.20 17.60
C GLU A 49 -0.95 -6.61 16.13
N TRP A 50 0.11 -6.18 15.42
CA TRP A 50 0.20 -6.40 13.98
C TRP A 50 0.39 -7.87 13.63
N VAL A 51 0.02 -8.23 12.41
CA VAL A 51 0.07 -9.60 11.90
C VAL A 51 0.93 -9.68 10.67
N LEU A 52 1.49 -10.86 10.43
CA LEU A 52 2.24 -11.19 9.24
C LEU A 52 1.48 -12.30 8.51
N ARG A 53 0.57 -11.91 7.62
CA ARG A 53 -0.31 -12.86 6.93
C ARG A 53 0.39 -13.60 5.81
N MET A 54 1.41 -12.96 5.22
CA MET A 54 2.23 -13.54 4.17
C MET A 54 3.69 -13.32 4.55
N GLY A 55 4.54 -14.26 4.19
CA GLY A 55 5.96 -14.10 4.37
C GLY A 55 6.58 -13.21 3.28
N ARG A 56 7.85 -13.47 2.96
CA ARG A 56 8.56 -12.80 1.87
C ARG A 56 7.76 -12.88 0.57
N PHE A 57 7.87 -11.84 -0.26
CA PHE A 57 7.16 -11.76 -1.53
C PHE A 57 7.34 -13.05 -2.34
N ASN A 58 6.21 -13.60 -2.77
CA ASN A 58 6.11 -14.71 -3.69
C ASN A 58 4.95 -14.38 -4.62
N ARG A 59 5.22 -14.25 -5.91
CA ARG A 59 4.25 -13.75 -6.87
C ARG A 59 2.95 -14.55 -6.86
N GLU A 60 3.05 -15.87 -6.88
CA GLU A 60 1.88 -16.76 -6.94
C GLU A 60 1.02 -16.63 -5.67
N ARG A 61 1.66 -16.71 -4.49
CA ARG A 61 0.96 -16.61 -3.21
C ARG A 61 0.34 -15.23 -3.00
N TRP A 62 1.08 -14.16 -3.31
CA TRP A 62 0.57 -12.80 -3.13
C TRP A 62 -0.53 -12.48 -4.14
N ARG A 63 -0.41 -12.98 -5.37
CA ARG A 63 -1.48 -12.82 -6.35
C ARG A 63 -2.77 -13.52 -5.90
N ALA A 64 -2.67 -14.74 -5.40
CA ALA A 64 -3.82 -15.48 -4.87
C ALA A 64 -4.48 -14.75 -3.70
N TYR A 65 -3.69 -14.20 -2.78
CA TYR A 65 -4.20 -13.42 -1.66
C TYR A 65 -4.95 -12.16 -2.14
N LEU A 66 -4.35 -11.40 -3.03
CA LEU A 66 -4.96 -10.18 -3.58
C LEU A 66 -6.24 -10.49 -4.35
N GLN A 67 -6.22 -11.54 -5.16
CA GLN A 67 -7.39 -11.95 -5.94
C GLN A 67 -8.54 -12.35 -5.02
N LYS A 68 -8.25 -13.12 -3.97
CA LYS A 68 -9.27 -13.47 -2.99
C LYS A 68 -9.83 -12.25 -2.29
N PHE A 69 -8.98 -11.30 -1.92
CA PHE A 69 -9.42 -10.05 -1.32
C PHE A 69 -10.34 -9.27 -2.27
N PHE A 70 -9.98 -9.16 -3.54
CA PHE A 70 -10.81 -8.49 -4.55
C PHE A 70 -12.11 -9.24 -4.86
N ASP A 71 -12.10 -10.55 -4.74
CA ASP A 71 -13.32 -11.35 -4.89
C ASP A 71 -14.29 -11.15 -3.73
N ASP A 72 -13.76 -10.96 -2.51
CA ASP A 72 -14.54 -10.84 -1.29
C ASP A 72 -14.99 -9.40 -0.98
N TYR A 73 -14.23 -8.40 -1.43
CA TYR A 73 -14.45 -6.99 -1.08
C TYR A 73 -14.60 -6.11 -2.31
N GLU A 74 -15.43 -5.09 -2.17
CA GLU A 74 -15.49 -3.99 -3.13
C GLU A 74 -15.03 -2.70 -2.48
N ILE A 75 -14.48 -1.79 -3.28
CA ILE A 75 -14.05 -0.48 -2.81
C ILE A 75 -15.23 0.49 -2.90
N VAL A 76 -15.58 1.11 -1.76
CA VAL A 76 -16.66 2.09 -1.71
C VAL A 76 -16.13 3.47 -2.07
N HIS A 77 -15.01 3.84 -1.47
CA HIS A 77 -14.24 5.03 -1.88
C HIS A 77 -12.77 4.80 -1.62
N ASN A 78 -11.94 5.56 -2.33
CA ASN A 78 -10.49 5.54 -2.16
C ASN A 78 -9.93 6.91 -2.50
N THR A 79 -9.53 7.65 -1.47
CA THR A 79 -8.86 8.93 -1.63
C THR A 79 -7.46 8.80 -1.07
N ARG A 80 -6.45 9.05 -1.90
CA ARG A 80 -5.04 9.02 -1.51
C ARG A 80 -4.40 10.33 -1.88
N THR A 81 -3.86 11.02 -0.88
CA THR A 81 -3.25 12.33 -1.05
C THR A 81 -1.76 12.24 -0.74
N ILE A 82 -0.92 12.45 -1.74
CA ILE A 82 0.53 12.50 -1.55
C ILE A 82 0.87 13.80 -0.84
N ARG A 83 1.44 13.70 0.36
CA ARG A 83 1.82 14.85 1.18
C ARG A 83 3.27 15.25 0.96
N LYS A 84 4.13 14.28 0.65
CA LYS A 84 5.57 14.50 0.58
C LYS A 84 6.21 13.36 -0.20
N ILE A 85 7.19 13.70 -1.04
CA ILE A 85 8.07 12.73 -1.70
C ILE A 85 9.51 13.19 -1.44
N VAL A 86 10.35 12.29 -1.00
CA VAL A 86 11.77 12.54 -0.78
C VAL A 86 12.59 11.51 -1.55
N ILE A 87 13.53 12.00 -2.33
CA ILE A 87 14.49 11.15 -3.08
C ILE A 87 15.84 11.25 -2.37
N SER A 88 16.53 10.13 -2.21
CA SER A 88 17.89 10.12 -1.64
C SER A 88 18.87 10.91 -2.51
N ALA A 89 19.95 11.37 -1.89
CA ALA A 89 21.00 12.08 -2.62
C ALA A 89 21.62 11.21 -3.73
N GLU A 90 21.68 9.89 -3.52
CA GLU A 90 22.18 8.92 -4.50
C GLU A 90 21.19 8.66 -5.62
N GLY A 91 19.91 9.01 -5.44
CA GLY A 91 18.88 8.82 -6.44
C GLY A 91 18.33 7.39 -6.54
N ASP A 92 18.66 6.51 -5.60
CA ASP A 92 18.31 5.08 -5.63
C ASP A 92 17.36 4.65 -4.52
N GLY A 93 17.03 5.55 -3.61
CA GLY A 93 16.05 5.33 -2.54
C GLY A 93 15.08 6.48 -2.45
N ALA A 94 13.88 6.22 -1.96
CA ALA A 94 12.86 7.24 -1.82
C ALA A 94 11.83 6.86 -0.76
N PHE A 95 11.10 7.85 -0.27
CA PHE A 95 9.86 7.57 0.45
C PHE A 95 8.77 8.57 0.05
N ALA A 96 7.54 8.14 0.21
CA ALA A 96 6.36 8.99 0.03
C ALA A 96 5.49 8.94 1.28
N VAL A 97 5.05 10.10 1.74
CA VAL A 97 4.02 10.21 2.79
C VAL A 97 2.68 10.39 2.10
N VAL A 98 1.76 9.48 2.37
CA VAL A 98 0.46 9.43 1.71
C VAL A 98 -0.65 9.37 2.76
N ASP A 99 -1.57 10.30 2.71
CA ASP A 99 -2.80 10.23 3.50
C ASP A 99 -3.79 9.33 2.76
N ILE A 100 -4.31 8.34 3.47
CA ILE A 100 -5.19 7.31 2.94
C ILE A 100 -6.55 7.44 3.60
N ASP A 101 -7.59 7.46 2.78
CA ASP A 101 -8.98 7.36 3.22
C ASP A 101 -9.68 6.38 2.28
N THR A 102 -9.69 5.13 2.67
CA THR A 102 -10.25 4.04 1.87
C THR A 102 -11.28 3.30 2.68
N LEU A 103 -12.42 3.00 2.06
CA LEU A 103 -13.44 2.14 2.65
C LEU A 103 -13.66 0.94 1.73
N TRP A 104 -13.42 -0.22 2.28
CA TRP A 104 -13.78 -1.51 1.69
C TRP A 104 -15.07 -2.03 2.30
N ARG A 105 -15.85 -2.75 1.51
CA ARG A 105 -17.05 -3.43 1.98
C ARG A 105 -17.07 -4.85 1.42
N ARG A 106 -17.42 -5.83 2.26
CA ARG A 106 -17.64 -7.18 1.76
C ARG A 106 -18.77 -7.14 0.73
N ARG A 107 -18.57 -7.86 -0.37
CA ARG A 107 -19.56 -7.88 -1.48
C ARG A 107 -20.90 -8.45 -1.06
N ASP A 108 -20.93 -9.30 -0.01
CA ASP A 108 -22.16 -9.81 0.60
C ASP A 108 -22.84 -8.81 1.54
N GLY A 109 -22.25 -7.65 1.77
CA GLY A 109 -22.79 -6.60 2.63
C GLY A 109 -22.63 -6.83 4.13
N SER A 110 -21.92 -7.89 4.55
CA SER A 110 -21.84 -8.29 5.96
C SER A 110 -20.91 -7.44 6.81
N ALA A 111 -19.96 -6.74 6.20
CA ALA A 111 -18.96 -5.96 6.95
C ALA A 111 -18.35 -4.84 6.10
N GLU A 112 -17.92 -3.80 6.77
CA GLU A 112 -17.10 -2.73 6.21
C GLU A 112 -15.71 -2.75 6.87
N MET A 113 -14.69 -2.37 6.11
CA MET A 113 -13.32 -2.30 6.60
C MET A 113 -12.71 -0.96 6.19
N PRO A 114 -12.75 0.03 7.08
CA PRO A 114 -12.08 1.30 6.82
C PRO A 114 -10.57 1.14 6.94
N ASN A 115 -9.84 1.84 6.08
CA ASN A 115 -8.39 1.96 6.13
C ASN A 115 -8.05 3.43 5.96
N THR A 116 -7.85 4.12 7.08
CA THR A 116 -7.65 5.56 7.12
C THR A 116 -6.42 5.90 7.94
N GLY A 117 -5.71 6.94 7.51
CA GLY A 117 -4.55 7.45 8.21
C GLY A 117 -3.40 7.79 7.26
N ARG A 118 -2.23 7.96 7.85
CA ARG A 118 -1.03 8.37 7.11
C ARG A 118 -0.05 7.20 7.01
N ALA A 119 0.37 6.88 5.80
CA ALA A 119 1.35 5.84 5.52
C ALA A 119 2.67 6.44 5.05
N CYS A 120 3.77 5.79 5.43
CA CYS A 120 5.10 6.05 4.86
C CYS A 120 5.46 4.89 3.94
N LYS A 121 5.54 5.14 2.65
CA LYS A 121 5.87 4.14 1.65
C LYS A 121 7.32 4.30 1.26
N ILE A 122 8.10 3.25 1.39
CA ILE A 122 9.54 3.26 1.17
C ILE A 122 9.86 2.47 -0.09
N TYR A 123 10.66 3.08 -0.98
CA TYR A 123 10.95 2.55 -2.30
C TYR A 123 12.45 2.45 -2.55
N ALA A 124 12.85 1.46 -3.34
CA ALA A 124 14.19 1.33 -3.88
C ALA A 124 14.15 1.29 -5.40
N LEU A 125 15.15 1.89 -6.04
CA LEU A 125 15.32 1.81 -7.49
C LEU A 125 15.97 0.48 -7.85
N MET A 126 15.25 -0.31 -8.64
CA MET A 126 15.71 -1.59 -9.18
C MET A 126 16.00 -1.45 -10.67
N PRO A 127 16.71 -2.40 -11.32
CA PRO A 127 16.95 -2.33 -12.76
C PRO A 127 15.70 -2.18 -13.62
N ASP A 128 14.57 -2.72 -13.16
CA ASP A 128 13.29 -2.64 -13.85
C ASP A 128 12.35 -1.54 -13.34
N GLY A 129 12.87 -0.64 -12.52
CA GLY A 129 12.12 0.51 -11.98
C GLY A 129 12.00 0.52 -10.46
N TRP A 130 11.28 1.50 -9.96
CA TRP A 130 11.06 1.65 -8.53
C TRP A 130 10.15 0.55 -7.98
N LYS A 131 10.49 0.03 -6.80
CA LYS A 131 9.70 -1.00 -6.11
C LYS A 131 9.53 -0.63 -4.65
N MET A 132 8.36 -0.91 -4.08
CA MET A 132 8.11 -0.68 -2.67
C MET A 132 8.84 -1.72 -1.83
N MET A 133 9.75 -1.24 -0.97
CA MET A 133 10.55 -2.06 -0.05
C MET A 133 9.81 -2.33 1.25
N HIS A 134 9.07 -1.35 1.73
CA HIS A 134 8.42 -1.42 3.03
C HIS A 134 7.32 -0.38 3.12
N GLN A 135 6.31 -0.69 3.90
CA GLN A 135 5.29 0.25 4.33
C GLN A 135 4.92 -0.09 5.78
N PRO A 136 5.35 0.72 6.76
CA PRO A 136 4.81 0.63 8.11
C PRO A 136 3.29 0.78 8.06
N GLY A 137 2.60 0.19 9.02
CA GLY A 137 1.14 0.26 9.09
C GLY A 137 0.62 1.68 9.00
N THR A 138 -0.62 1.81 8.58
CA THR A 138 -1.28 3.10 8.46
C THR A 138 -1.45 3.73 9.84
N MET A 139 -0.92 4.93 10.03
CA MET A 139 -0.93 5.64 11.30
C MET A 139 -2.09 6.63 11.31
N THR A 140 -2.91 6.60 12.35
CA THR A 140 -3.97 7.58 12.55
C THR A 140 -3.45 8.74 13.39
N TYR A 141 -3.72 9.94 12.94
CA TYR A 141 -3.32 11.17 13.63
C TYR A 141 -4.56 11.90 14.15
N PRO A 142 -4.41 12.69 15.25
CA PRO A 142 -5.48 13.54 15.70
C PRO A 142 -5.95 14.52 14.61
N ALA A 143 -7.21 14.93 14.67
CA ALA A 143 -7.74 15.93 13.75
C ALA A 143 -6.90 17.21 13.81
N GLY A 144 -6.52 17.71 12.64
CA GLY A 144 -5.70 18.92 12.51
C GLY A 144 -4.19 18.71 12.62
N ALA A 145 -3.73 17.46 12.78
CA ALA A 145 -2.30 17.16 12.82
C ALA A 145 -1.63 17.24 11.43
#